data_c141767528292f1abe8b153d190d9955
#
_entry.id   c141767528292f1abe8b153d190d9955
#
_cell.length_a   1.000
_cell.length_b   1.000
_cell.length_c   1.000
_cell.angle_alpha   90.00
_cell.angle_beta   90.00
_cell.angle_gamma   90.00
#
_symmetry.space_group_name_H-M   'P 1'
#
loop_
_entity.id
_entity.type
_entity.pdbx_description
1 polymer ?
#
loop_
_entity_poly.entity_id
_entity_poly.type
_entity_poly.pdbx_seq_one_letter_code
_entity_poly.pdbx_strand_id
1 'polypeptide(L)'
;MIRRLALIGVLAGALTVAGCSSETDQDQSTTNSSAQPSSTEAWPPTEPAAPTEQSTPTPTAPSVDTSDPGELGRTVVETWFSYDTRTDTNRNDAPVRAADLGVLTGELDAQVRADVRIPVKASGEWAQWASQGATVTAVAVEVPNQGQANTATKYHGMYEVTSTVTDSSGTEIGTDVQYVAVVLTDNGDGWRVSSVTTL
;
A
#
# COMPACT_ATOMS: atom_id res chain seq x y z
N MET A 1 -34.93 -32.48 7.71
CA MET A 1 -34.94 -32.63 9.18
C MET A 1 -33.68 -33.36 9.61
N ILE A 2 -32.65 -32.66 10.09
CA ILE A 2 -31.65 -33.18 11.02
C ILE A 2 -30.94 -31.94 11.60
N ARG A 3 -31.28 -31.65 12.85
CA ARG A 3 -30.61 -30.70 13.73
C ARG A 3 -29.30 -31.33 14.20
N ARG A 4 -28.18 -30.65 14.10
CA ARG A 4 -27.00 -30.93 14.91
C ARG A 4 -26.57 -29.67 15.66
N LEU A 5 -26.81 -29.73 16.97
CA LEU A 5 -26.14 -28.92 17.99
C LEU A 5 -24.67 -29.39 18.13
N ALA A 6 -23.74 -28.49 18.34
CA ALA A 6 -22.48 -28.69 19.09
C ALA A 6 -21.90 -27.31 19.42
N LEU A 7 -21.91 -26.98 20.61
CA LEU A 7 -20.95 -27.00 21.72
C LEU A 7 -20.01 -25.82 21.73
N ILE A 8 -20.34 -24.96 22.70
CA ILE A 8 -19.52 -23.82 23.20
C ILE A 8 -18.33 -24.38 23.99
N GLY A 9 -17.13 -23.99 23.63
CA GLY A 9 -15.91 -24.19 24.41
C GLY A 9 -15.31 -22.85 24.83
N VAL A 10 -15.54 -22.44 26.08
CA VAL A 10 -14.86 -21.33 26.74
C VAL A 10 -13.55 -21.84 27.30
N LEU A 11 -12.43 -21.25 26.90
CA LEU A 11 -11.15 -21.42 27.59
C LEU A 11 -10.61 -20.03 27.96
N ALA A 12 -10.74 -19.73 29.24
CA ALA A 12 -10.04 -18.63 29.91
C ALA A 12 -8.61 -19.10 30.26
N GLY A 13 -7.61 -18.36 29.83
CA GLY A 13 -6.22 -18.53 30.20
C GLY A 13 -5.60 -17.20 30.56
N ALA A 14 -5.51 -16.91 31.85
CA ALA A 14 -4.75 -15.80 32.41
C ALA A 14 -3.29 -16.20 32.54
N LEU A 15 -2.34 -15.43 32.02
CA LEU A 15 -0.94 -15.50 32.32
C LEU A 15 -0.39 -14.11 32.63
N THR A 16 -0.19 -13.89 33.91
CA THR A 16 0.61 -12.83 34.50
C THR A 16 2.08 -13.20 34.41
N VAL A 17 2.93 -12.34 33.90
CA VAL A 17 4.36 -12.36 34.16
C VAL A 17 4.84 -10.97 34.51
N ALA A 18 5.38 -10.91 35.71
CA ALA A 18 6.02 -9.76 36.32
C ALA A 18 7.50 -9.69 35.95
N GLY A 19 8.02 -8.47 35.79
CA GLY A 19 9.27 -7.99 36.38
C GLY A 19 10.58 -8.36 35.70
N CYS A 20 11.37 -7.33 35.36
CA CYS A 20 12.63 -7.02 36.03
C CYS A 20 13.27 -5.78 35.43
N SER A 21 13.51 -4.85 36.31
CA SER A 21 14.37 -3.68 36.18
C SER A 21 15.83 -4.10 36.05
N SER A 22 16.62 -3.33 35.29
CA SER A 22 18.04 -3.18 35.54
C SER A 22 18.51 -1.82 35.05
N GLU A 23 18.66 -0.92 36.01
CA GLU A 23 19.51 0.25 35.92
C GLU A 23 20.97 -0.19 35.81
N THR A 24 21.76 0.47 35.02
CA THR A 24 23.19 0.62 35.29
C THR A 24 23.66 1.96 34.72
N ASP A 25 23.91 2.89 35.65
CA ASP A 25 24.77 4.04 35.51
C ASP A 25 26.17 3.62 35.05
N GLN A 26 26.81 4.45 34.24
CA GLN A 26 28.17 4.94 34.50
C GLN A 26 28.59 6.08 33.59
N ASP A 27 28.71 7.20 34.22
CA ASP A 27 29.69 8.28 34.10
C ASP A 27 31.01 7.89 33.40
N GLN A 28 31.49 8.76 32.52
CA GLN A 28 32.85 9.33 32.64
C GLN A 28 33.11 10.47 31.65
N SER A 29 33.32 11.63 32.24
CA SER A 29 34.00 12.81 31.72
C SER A 29 35.42 12.47 31.25
N THR A 30 35.87 13.08 30.16
CA THR A 30 37.24 13.62 30.08
C THR A 30 37.31 14.80 29.11
N THR A 31 37.66 15.90 29.67
CA THR A 31 38.25 17.14 29.14
C THR A 31 39.57 16.86 28.40
N ASN A 32 39.83 17.56 27.30
CA ASN A 32 41.11 18.22 26.99
C ASN A 32 40.89 19.08 25.72
N SER A 33 40.98 20.34 25.87
CA SER A 33 42.09 21.30 25.96
C SER A 33 42.80 21.59 24.62
N SER A 34 42.58 22.81 24.20
CA SER A 34 43.44 23.74 23.52
C SER A 34 44.45 23.29 22.46
N ALA A 35 44.30 23.84 21.28
CA ALA A 35 45.37 24.60 20.63
C ALA A 35 44.82 25.34 19.40
N GLN A 36 44.85 26.66 19.50
CA GLN A 36 44.84 27.57 18.35
C GLN A 36 46.28 27.86 17.99
N PRO A 37 46.62 27.90 16.71
CA PRO A 37 47.30 29.07 16.26
C PRO A 37 46.82 29.60 14.90
N SER A 38 46.69 30.92 14.89
CA SER A 38 47.17 31.92 13.93
C SER A 38 46.75 31.82 12.47
N SER A 39 45.95 32.78 12.11
CA SER A 39 45.98 33.67 10.94
C SER A 39 46.97 33.34 9.82
N THR A 40 46.44 33.15 8.62
CA THR A 40 47.11 33.59 7.40
C THR A 40 46.08 33.87 6.32
N GLU A 41 46.13 35.13 5.89
CA GLU A 41 45.79 35.75 4.61
C GLU A 41 44.49 35.39 3.90
N ALA A 42 43.67 36.42 3.83
CA ALA A 42 42.52 36.55 2.97
C ALA A 42 42.90 36.57 1.49
N TRP A 43 42.45 35.56 0.73
CA TRP A 43 42.23 35.68 -0.69
C TRP A 43 40.76 36.11 -0.91
N PRO A 44 40.49 36.99 -1.89
CA PRO A 44 39.11 37.37 -2.18
C PRO A 44 38.34 36.14 -2.67
N PRO A 45 37.11 35.90 -2.15
CA PRO A 45 36.30 34.79 -2.61
C PRO A 45 35.90 35.07 -4.07
N THR A 46 36.38 34.23 -4.98
CA THR A 46 35.75 34.08 -6.29
C THR A 46 34.38 33.46 -6.03
N GLU A 47 33.35 34.25 -6.20
CA GLU A 47 31.95 33.83 -6.09
C GLU A 47 31.71 32.68 -7.10
N PRO A 48 31.41 31.45 -6.64
CA PRO A 48 31.04 30.39 -7.56
C PRO A 48 29.71 30.79 -8.18
N ALA A 49 29.67 30.84 -9.52
CA ALA A 49 28.43 31.01 -10.26
C ALA A 49 27.39 30.01 -9.70
N ALA A 50 26.22 30.53 -9.30
CA ALA A 50 25.10 29.73 -8.84
C ALA A 50 24.83 28.63 -9.85
N PRO A 51 24.68 27.34 -9.42
CA PRO A 51 24.27 26.29 -10.32
C PRO A 51 22.89 26.67 -10.88
N THR A 52 22.81 26.76 -12.18
CA THR A 52 21.53 26.88 -12.89
C THR A 52 20.73 25.63 -12.48
N GLU A 53 19.72 25.80 -11.66
CA GLU A 53 18.77 24.73 -11.30
C GLU A 53 18.13 24.25 -12.60
N GLN A 54 18.64 23.14 -13.09
CA GLN A 54 18.05 22.40 -14.19
C GLN A 54 16.77 21.80 -13.64
N SER A 55 15.62 22.45 -13.92
CA SER A 55 14.30 21.94 -13.55
C SER A 55 14.14 20.54 -14.17
N THR A 56 14.37 19.53 -13.38
CA THR A 56 14.06 18.15 -13.74
C THR A 56 12.55 18.09 -13.98
N PRO A 57 12.08 17.67 -15.18
CA PRO A 57 10.64 17.57 -15.41
C PRO A 57 10.07 16.61 -14.36
N THR A 58 9.13 17.10 -13.58
CA THR A 58 8.36 16.28 -12.66
C THR A 58 7.68 15.21 -13.51
N PRO A 59 7.85 13.90 -13.22
CA PRO A 59 7.16 12.86 -13.95
C PRO A 59 5.66 13.12 -13.81
N THR A 60 5.00 13.37 -14.93
CA THR A 60 3.53 13.50 -14.97
C THR A 60 2.98 12.11 -14.63
N ALA A 61 2.27 11.99 -13.52
CA ALA A 61 1.54 10.78 -13.18
C ALA A 61 0.59 10.43 -14.35
N PRO A 62 0.44 9.13 -14.69
CA PRO A 62 -0.50 8.73 -15.72
C PRO A 62 -1.89 9.28 -15.37
N SER A 63 -2.50 10.03 -16.27
CA SER A 63 -3.84 10.56 -16.07
C SER A 63 -4.84 9.42 -16.25
N VAL A 64 -5.49 9.01 -15.17
CA VAL A 64 -6.60 8.06 -15.21
C VAL A 64 -7.88 8.82 -15.54
N ASP A 65 -8.70 8.27 -16.44
CA ASP A 65 -10.02 8.85 -16.76
C ASP A 65 -10.95 8.67 -15.55
N THR A 66 -11.45 9.80 -15.03
CA THR A 66 -12.36 9.84 -13.89
C THR A 66 -13.80 10.13 -14.30
N SER A 67 -14.14 10.09 -15.59
CA SER A 67 -15.49 10.36 -16.09
C SER A 67 -16.40 9.13 -16.05
N ASP A 68 -15.84 7.92 -16.20
CA ASP A 68 -16.56 6.65 -16.16
C ASP A 68 -16.26 5.91 -14.85
N PRO A 69 -17.24 5.77 -13.92
CA PRO A 69 -17.01 5.12 -12.64
C PRO A 69 -16.75 3.61 -12.76
N GLY A 70 -17.30 2.93 -13.76
CA GLY A 70 -17.08 1.50 -13.98
C GLY A 70 -15.63 1.23 -14.41
N GLU A 71 -15.14 1.97 -15.41
CA GLU A 71 -13.76 1.86 -15.88
C GLU A 71 -12.74 2.28 -14.79
N LEU A 72 -13.04 3.34 -14.06
CA LEU A 72 -12.21 3.79 -12.94
C LEU A 72 -12.14 2.72 -11.84
N GLY A 73 -13.30 2.18 -11.45
CA GLY A 73 -13.37 1.11 -10.45
C GLY A 73 -12.57 -0.11 -10.87
N ARG A 74 -12.68 -0.54 -12.13
CA ARG A 74 -11.91 -1.64 -12.71
C ARG A 74 -10.40 -1.37 -12.63
N THR A 75 -9.95 -0.21 -13.09
CA THR A 75 -8.53 0.17 -13.09
C THR A 75 -7.95 0.14 -11.67
N VAL A 76 -8.69 0.68 -10.70
CA VAL A 76 -8.25 0.66 -9.29
C VAL A 76 -8.19 -0.76 -8.75
N VAL A 77 -9.19 -1.60 -9.02
CA VAL A 77 -9.22 -3.00 -8.56
C VAL A 77 -8.09 -3.82 -9.17
N GLU A 78 -7.84 -3.70 -10.48
CA GLU A 78 -6.73 -4.39 -11.13
C GLU A 78 -5.37 -3.97 -10.53
N THR A 79 -5.19 -2.67 -10.27
CA THR A 79 -3.97 -2.17 -9.60
C THR A 79 -3.86 -2.67 -8.16
N TRP A 80 -4.97 -2.70 -7.42
CA TRP A 80 -5.04 -3.10 -6.01
C TRP A 80 -4.68 -4.56 -5.76
N PHE A 81 -4.99 -5.43 -6.72
CA PHE A 81 -4.78 -6.87 -6.61
C PHE A 81 -3.63 -7.40 -7.49
N SER A 82 -2.87 -6.53 -8.14
CA SER A 82 -1.65 -6.89 -8.88
C SER A 82 -0.40 -6.66 -8.03
N TYR A 83 0.51 -7.64 -8.01
CA TYR A 83 1.72 -7.60 -7.17
C TYR A 83 2.96 -8.00 -7.96
N ASP A 84 4.11 -7.47 -7.57
CA ASP A 84 5.42 -7.92 -8.03
C ASP A 84 6.29 -8.26 -6.81
N THR A 85 6.48 -9.53 -6.53
CA THR A 85 7.22 -9.96 -5.33
C THR A 85 8.70 -9.59 -5.35
N ARG A 86 9.22 -9.09 -6.48
CA ARG A 86 10.60 -8.60 -6.59
C ARG A 86 10.74 -7.17 -6.07
N THR A 87 9.67 -6.40 -6.09
CA THR A 87 9.64 -4.99 -5.69
C THR A 87 8.74 -4.73 -4.49
N ASP A 88 7.65 -5.50 -4.36
CA ASP A 88 6.69 -5.36 -3.26
C ASP A 88 7.17 -6.15 -2.03
N THR A 89 7.07 -5.55 -0.86
CA THR A 89 7.40 -6.18 0.42
C THR A 89 6.29 -7.14 0.87
N ASN A 90 5.05 -6.77 0.56
CA ASN A 90 3.84 -7.54 0.87
C ASN A 90 2.65 -7.02 0.05
N ARG A 91 1.46 -7.63 0.26
CA ARG A 91 0.24 -7.27 -0.48
C ARG A 91 -0.24 -5.83 -0.25
N ASN A 92 0.20 -5.14 0.82
CA ASN A 92 -0.25 -3.78 1.10
C ASN A 92 0.44 -2.73 0.20
N ASP A 93 1.48 -3.09 -0.54
CA ASP A 93 2.15 -2.17 -1.45
C ASP A 93 1.30 -1.86 -2.70
N ALA A 94 0.47 -2.80 -3.15
CA ALA A 94 -0.41 -2.60 -4.30
C ALA A 94 -1.52 -1.55 -4.07
N PRO A 95 -2.23 -1.55 -2.92
CA PRO A 95 -3.13 -0.45 -2.55
C PRO A 95 -2.45 0.93 -2.58
N VAL A 96 -1.18 1.04 -2.19
CA VAL A 96 -0.43 2.31 -2.27
C VAL A 96 -0.22 2.74 -3.72
N ARG A 97 0.09 1.81 -4.64
CA ARG A 97 0.15 2.13 -6.08
C ARG A 97 -1.19 2.61 -6.62
N ALA A 98 -2.31 2.02 -6.15
CA ALA A 98 -3.64 2.52 -6.50
C ALA A 98 -3.90 3.93 -5.94
N ALA A 99 -3.42 4.23 -4.73
CA ALA A 99 -3.47 5.58 -4.17
C ALA A 99 -2.63 6.59 -4.98
N ASP A 100 -1.48 6.15 -5.51
CA ASP A 100 -0.60 6.99 -6.34
C ASP A 100 -1.20 7.36 -7.71
N LEU A 101 -2.29 6.68 -8.14
CA LEU A 101 -3.09 7.12 -9.29
C LEU A 101 -3.83 8.44 -9.04
N GLY A 102 -3.96 8.88 -7.77
CA GLY A 102 -4.62 10.12 -7.38
C GLY A 102 -6.14 10.10 -7.55
N VAL A 103 -6.75 8.92 -7.59
CA VAL A 103 -8.18 8.72 -7.85
C VAL A 103 -8.97 8.16 -6.65
N LEU A 104 -8.32 8.01 -5.50
CA LEU A 104 -8.98 7.67 -4.25
C LEU A 104 -9.54 8.93 -3.57
N THR A 105 -10.56 8.77 -2.71
CA THR A 105 -10.92 9.84 -1.79
C THR A 105 -9.81 10.09 -0.79
N GLY A 106 -9.69 11.31 -0.25
CA GLY A 106 -8.65 11.64 0.72
C GLY A 106 -8.68 10.76 1.97
N GLU A 107 -9.86 10.29 2.38
CA GLU A 107 -10.02 9.37 3.51
C GLU A 107 -9.43 7.98 3.20
N LEU A 108 -9.79 7.40 2.04
CA LEU A 108 -9.28 6.10 1.63
C LEU A 108 -7.76 6.14 1.36
N ASP A 109 -7.27 7.21 0.70
CA ASP A 109 -5.84 7.42 0.47
C ASP A 109 -5.06 7.46 1.79
N ALA A 110 -5.54 8.23 2.78
CA ALA A 110 -4.92 8.32 4.08
C ALA A 110 -4.92 6.98 4.82
N GLN A 111 -6.01 6.22 4.75
CA GLN A 111 -6.11 4.88 5.33
C GLN A 111 -5.09 3.92 4.71
N VAL A 112 -5.06 3.82 3.39
CA VAL A 112 -4.13 2.96 2.64
C VAL A 112 -2.68 3.25 3.01
N ARG A 113 -2.30 4.54 3.06
CA ARG A 113 -0.94 4.95 3.42
C ARG A 113 -0.62 4.75 4.91
N ALA A 114 -1.62 4.69 5.77
CA ALA A 114 -1.43 4.31 7.17
C ALA A 114 -1.22 2.79 7.31
N ASP A 115 -2.02 1.98 6.60
CA ASP A 115 -2.00 0.52 6.68
C ASP A 115 -0.67 -0.08 6.21
N VAL A 116 -0.03 0.50 5.18
CA VAL A 116 1.29 0.04 4.70
C VAL A 116 2.39 0.18 5.76
N ARG A 117 2.23 1.09 6.72
CA ARG A 117 3.21 1.30 7.82
C ARG A 117 3.09 0.25 8.92
N ILE A 118 2.03 -0.55 8.91
CA ILE A 118 1.84 -1.62 9.88
C ILE A 118 2.67 -2.83 9.41
N PRO A 119 3.66 -3.29 10.19
CA PRO A 119 4.44 -4.45 9.81
C PRO A 119 3.54 -5.68 9.68
N VAL A 120 3.39 -6.20 8.48
CA VAL A 120 2.65 -7.42 8.21
C VAL A 120 3.64 -8.55 7.99
N LYS A 121 3.50 -9.64 8.75
CA LYS A 121 4.28 -10.85 8.49
C LYS A 121 3.85 -11.42 7.13
N ALA A 122 4.80 -11.58 6.23
CA ALA A 122 4.56 -12.23 4.96
C ALA A 122 3.94 -13.63 5.18
N SER A 123 2.88 -13.94 4.45
CA SER A 123 2.29 -15.29 4.45
C SER A 123 3.29 -16.30 3.89
N GLY A 124 3.11 -17.59 4.23
CA GLY A 124 3.94 -18.64 3.63
C GLY A 124 3.83 -18.68 2.10
N GLU A 125 2.64 -18.37 1.57
CA GLU A 125 2.37 -18.25 0.14
C GLU A 125 3.17 -17.10 -0.50
N TRP A 126 3.16 -15.91 0.14
CA TRP A 126 3.98 -14.78 -0.31
C TRP A 126 5.46 -15.12 -0.36
N ALA A 127 5.98 -15.78 0.69
CA ALA A 127 7.38 -16.19 0.74
C ALA A 127 7.72 -17.19 -0.38
N GLN A 128 6.80 -18.10 -0.70
CA GLN A 128 6.94 -19.03 -1.82
C GLN A 128 6.99 -18.27 -3.15
N TRP A 129 6.07 -17.34 -3.41
CA TRP A 129 6.06 -16.53 -4.62
C TRP A 129 7.33 -15.68 -4.74
N ALA A 130 7.76 -15.04 -3.65
CA ALA A 130 8.98 -14.24 -3.62
C ALA A 130 10.23 -15.07 -3.96
N SER A 131 10.31 -16.33 -3.51
CA SER A 131 11.42 -17.23 -3.84
C SER A 131 11.49 -17.57 -5.32
N GLN A 132 10.38 -17.44 -6.06
CA GLN A 132 10.26 -17.69 -7.49
C GLN A 132 10.29 -16.41 -8.33
N GLY A 133 10.42 -15.24 -7.69
CA GLY A 133 10.34 -13.93 -8.35
C GLY A 133 9.01 -13.73 -9.08
N ALA A 134 7.91 -14.21 -8.49
CA ALA A 134 6.61 -14.24 -9.12
C ALA A 134 5.98 -12.86 -9.20
N THR A 135 5.17 -12.67 -10.24
CA THR A 135 4.23 -11.56 -10.41
C THR A 135 2.80 -12.07 -10.35
N VAL A 136 1.91 -11.28 -9.77
CA VAL A 136 0.46 -11.52 -9.76
C VAL A 136 -0.20 -10.44 -10.60
N THR A 137 -0.89 -10.86 -11.65
CA THR A 137 -1.65 -9.96 -12.52
C THR A 137 -3.14 -10.18 -12.26
N ALA A 138 -3.84 -9.13 -11.87
CA ALA A 138 -5.28 -9.15 -11.68
C ALA A 138 -6.00 -8.61 -12.92
N VAL A 139 -7.06 -9.30 -13.30
CA VAL A 139 -8.03 -8.87 -14.32
C VAL A 139 -9.39 -8.80 -13.67
N ALA A 140 -10.06 -7.64 -13.76
CA ALA A 140 -11.36 -7.40 -13.15
C ALA A 140 -12.46 -7.32 -14.21
N VAL A 141 -13.51 -8.08 -14.03
CA VAL A 141 -14.72 -8.04 -14.86
C VAL A 141 -15.89 -7.56 -14.01
N GLU A 142 -16.56 -6.51 -14.44
CA GLU A 142 -17.74 -6.04 -13.73
C GLU A 142 -18.87 -7.05 -13.80
N VAL A 143 -19.49 -7.31 -12.64
CA VAL A 143 -20.63 -8.22 -12.48
C VAL A 143 -21.81 -7.49 -11.82
N PRO A 144 -23.04 -8.03 -11.88
CA PRO A 144 -24.19 -7.40 -11.26
C PRO A 144 -23.98 -7.14 -9.76
N ASN A 145 -24.23 -5.92 -9.32
CA ASN A 145 -23.97 -5.43 -7.95
C ASN A 145 -25.07 -5.78 -6.92
N GLN A 146 -25.81 -6.87 -7.13
CA GLN A 146 -26.84 -7.40 -6.25
C GLN A 146 -27.96 -6.39 -5.90
N GLY A 147 -28.27 -5.47 -6.82
CA GLY A 147 -29.40 -4.54 -6.70
C GLY A 147 -29.13 -3.27 -5.91
N GLN A 148 -27.88 -2.94 -5.63
CA GLN A 148 -27.54 -1.62 -5.11
C GLN A 148 -27.77 -0.56 -6.19
N ALA A 149 -28.56 0.48 -5.88
CA ALA A 149 -28.87 1.52 -6.84
C ALA A 149 -27.71 2.51 -6.97
N ASN A 150 -27.31 2.76 -8.22
CA ASN A 150 -26.40 3.87 -8.55
C ASN A 150 -27.18 5.18 -8.59
N THR A 151 -26.53 6.28 -8.23
CA THR A 151 -27.06 7.64 -8.30
C THR A 151 -26.14 8.51 -9.14
N ALA A 152 -26.50 9.76 -9.34
CA ALA A 152 -25.65 10.72 -10.06
C ALA A 152 -24.29 10.98 -9.37
N THR A 153 -24.21 10.73 -8.06
CA THR A 153 -23.00 11.04 -7.25
C THR A 153 -22.45 9.83 -6.50
N LYS A 154 -23.04 8.65 -6.66
CA LYS A 154 -22.58 7.43 -5.99
C LYS A 154 -22.75 6.21 -6.90
N TYR A 155 -21.68 5.50 -7.09
CA TYR A 155 -21.62 4.28 -7.90
C TYR A 155 -21.19 3.10 -7.02
N HIS A 156 -21.90 1.98 -7.18
CA HIS A 156 -21.61 0.72 -6.52
C HIS A 156 -21.20 -0.30 -7.59
N GLY A 157 -19.91 -0.51 -7.75
CA GLY A 157 -19.35 -1.52 -8.64
C GLY A 157 -19.13 -2.84 -7.90
N MET A 158 -19.32 -3.94 -8.60
CA MET A 158 -18.90 -5.26 -8.16
C MET A 158 -18.09 -5.91 -9.27
N TYR A 159 -16.95 -6.48 -8.90
CA TYR A 159 -16.02 -7.07 -9.86
C TYR A 159 -15.68 -8.50 -9.45
N GLU A 160 -15.71 -9.39 -10.43
CA GLU A 160 -15.02 -10.67 -10.34
C GLU A 160 -13.56 -10.43 -10.73
N VAL A 161 -12.65 -10.73 -9.84
CA VAL A 161 -11.21 -10.50 -10.00
C VAL A 161 -10.52 -11.84 -10.13
N THR A 162 -9.94 -12.08 -11.29
CA THR A 162 -9.06 -13.24 -11.53
C THR A 162 -7.61 -12.80 -11.40
N SER A 163 -6.92 -13.35 -10.42
CA SER A 163 -5.49 -13.11 -10.16
C SER A 163 -4.68 -14.29 -10.67
N THR A 164 -3.81 -14.06 -11.65
CA THR A 164 -2.89 -15.08 -12.20
C THR A 164 -1.49 -14.86 -11.65
N VAL A 165 -0.92 -15.88 -11.06
CA VAL A 165 0.45 -15.88 -10.51
C VAL A 165 1.39 -16.49 -11.54
N THR A 166 2.40 -15.73 -11.96
CA THR A 166 3.38 -16.14 -12.96
C THR A 166 4.78 -16.07 -12.37
N ASP A 167 5.57 -17.11 -12.49
CA ASP A 167 6.96 -17.12 -12.03
C ASP A 167 7.89 -16.27 -12.92
N SER A 168 9.17 -16.16 -12.55
CA SER A 168 10.17 -15.39 -13.29
C SER A 168 10.47 -15.93 -14.70
N SER A 169 10.04 -17.16 -15.02
CA SER A 169 10.16 -17.75 -16.37
C SER A 169 8.97 -17.46 -17.28
N GLY A 170 7.89 -16.84 -16.72
CA GLY A 170 6.63 -16.61 -17.41
C GLY A 170 5.66 -17.80 -17.32
N THR A 171 5.95 -18.80 -16.48
CA THR A 171 5.06 -19.93 -16.26
C THR A 171 4.00 -19.60 -15.23
N GLU A 172 2.73 -19.88 -15.54
CA GLU A 172 1.64 -19.77 -14.57
C GLU A 172 1.80 -20.84 -13.48
N ILE A 173 1.81 -20.40 -12.21
CA ILE A 173 2.00 -21.26 -11.04
C ILE A 173 0.80 -21.21 -10.08
N GLY A 174 -0.21 -20.40 -10.39
CA GLY A 174 -1.45 -20.32 -9.60
C GLY A 174 -2.45 -19.34 -10.17
N THR A 175 -3.71 -19.57 -9.84
CA THR A 175 -4.83 -18.67 -10.18
C THR A 175 -5.79 -18.62 -9.00
N ASP A 176 -6.29 -17.45 -8.68
CA ASP A 176 -7.31 -17.21 -7.65
C ASP A 176 -8.43 -16.33 -8.21
N VAL A 177 -9.65 -16.55 -7.75
CA VAL A 177 -10.82 -15.77 -8.13
C VAL A 177 -11.52 -15.27 -6.87
N GLN A 178 -11.76 -13.97 -6.82
CA GLN A 178 -12.47 -13.34 -5.70
C GLN A 178 -13.45 -12.29 -6.20
N TYR A 179 -14.42 -11.92 -5.35
CA TYR A 179 -15.35 -10.83 -5.64
C TYR A 179 -14.98 -9.61 -4.82
N VAL A 180 -15.01 -8.44 -5.47
CA VAL A 180 -14.63 -7.17 -4.87
C VAL A 180 -15.75 -6.16 -5.09
N ALA A 181 -16.26 -5.59 -4.01
CA ALA A 181 -17.19 -4.47 -4.04
C ALA A 181 -16.41 -3.15 -3.95
N VAL A 182 -16.76 -2.20 -4.81
CA VAL A 182 -16.16 -0.86 -4.85
C VAL A 182 -17.24 0.19 -4.77
N VAL A 183 -17.02 1.22 -3.95
CA VAL A 183 -17.88 2.39 -3.90
C VAL A 183 -17.12 3.59 -4.44
N LEU A 184 -17.72 4.29 -5.39
CA LEU A 184 -17.20 5.54 -5.91
C LEU A 184 -18.16 6.69 -5.60
N THR A 185 -17.59 7.87 -5.40
CA THR A 185 -18.33 9.11 -5.18
C THR A 185 -17.85 10.19 -6.15
N ASP A 186 -18.79 10.99 -6.65
CA ASP A 186 -18.49 12.18 -7.44
C ASP A 186 -18.87 13.44 -6.65
N ASN A 187 -17.90 14.31 -6.46
CA ASN A 187 -18.06 15.60 -5.76
C ASN A 187 -18.05 16.79 -6.74
N GLY A 188 -18.21 16.53 -8.05
CA GLY A 188 -18.20 17.54 -9.11
C GLY A 188 -16.85 17.69 -9.83
N ASP A 189 -15.78 17.06 -9.30
CA ASP A 189 -14.44 17.06 -9.91
C ASP A 189 -14.09 15.68 -10.51
N GLY A 190 -15.12 14.88 -10.84
CA GLY A 190 -15.00 13.52 -11.32
C GLY A 190 -15.05 12.47 -10.21
N TRP A 191 -15.18 11.22 -10.63
CA TRP A 191 -15.32 10.09 -9.74
C TRP A 191 -14.05 9.81 -8.94
N ARG A 192 -14.23 9.40 -7.67
CA ARG A 192 -13.16 8.95 -6.77
C ARG A 192 -13.60 7.68 -6.04
N VAL A 193 -12.69 6.73 -5.91
CA VAL A 193 -12.95 5.50 -5.12
C VAL A 193 -12.92 5.83 -3.64
N SER A 194 -14.01 5.51 -2.95
CA SER A 194 -14.18 5.74 -1.50
C SER A 194 -14.12 4.46 -0.67
N SER A 195 -14.25 3.28 -1.29
CA SER A 195 -14.14 1.99 -0.60
C SER A 195 -13.79 0.87 -1.58
N VAL A 196 -12.93 -0.05 -1.14
CA VAL A 196 -12.63 -1.33 -1.79
C VAL A 196 -12.78 -2.43 -0.74
N THR A 197 -13.62 -3.43 -1.00
CA THR A 197 -13.94 -4.49 -0.03
C THR A 197 -13.96 -5.85 -0.73
N THR A 198 -13.17 -6.79 -0.26
CA THR A 198 -13.25 -8.21 -0.67
C THR A 198 -14.42 -8.89 0.03
N LEU A 199 -15.18 -9.73 -0.69
CA LEU A 199 -16.40 -10.41 -0.22
C LEU A 199 -16.13 -11.86 0.14
#